data_4dded11d8e9c972b064c545d02537fab
#
_entry.id   4dded11d8e9c972b064c545d02537fab
#
_cell.length_a   1.000
_cell.length_b   1.000
_cell.length_c   1.000
_cell.angle_alpha   90.00
_cell.angle_beta   90.00
_cell.angle_gamma   90.00
#
_symmetry.space_group_name_H-M   'P 1'
#
loop_
_entity.id
_entity.type
_entity.pdbx_description
1 polymer ?
#
loop_
_entity_poly.entity_id
_entity_poly.type
_entity_poly.pdbx_seq_one_letter_code
_entity_poly.pdbx_strand_id
1 'polypeptide(L)'
;NTTLVDSENTNLENNIQYSFAKNDMYFDITGSVYEDLRNKTNSRYEYMLPNLMFGKTFFTEKLGSIDFNSNAYYNNYGTNKHKTFLINDIIWKPNSLITNRGFINSFEGMIKNINYEARKTNEYKDTGSVNELNGVIAFKSSLPTKKDGINYSNLFSPNFMLRYAPGHMRNLSKKDLNLSHASLYSLNKTSEIEDGLSAILG
;
A
#
# COMPACT_ATOMS: atom_id res chain seq x y z
N ASN A 1 -32.60 -24.14 12.22
CA ASN A 1 -32.13 -22.75 12.14
C ASN A 1 -31.49 -22.57 10.76
N THR A 2 -32.28 -22.22 9.75
CA THR A 2 -31.81 -21.75 8.47
C THR A 2 -31.32 -20.32 8.68
N THR A 3 -30.00 -20.11 8.73
CA THR A 3 -29.40 -18.81 8.55
C THR A 3 -29.84 -18.31 7.18
N LEU A 4 -30.58 -17.22 7.16
CA LEU A 4 -30.88 -16.48 5.95
C LEU A 4 -29.53 -16.10 5.31
N VAL A 5 -29.16 -16.75 4.23
CA VAL A 5 -28.08 -16.34 3.38
C VAL A 5 -28.51 -15.00 2.82
N ASP A 6 -27.68 -13.98 3.01
CA ASP A 6 -27.91 -12.63 2.53
C ASP A 6 -28.18 -12.70 1.03
N SER A 7 -29.44 -12.50 0.62
CA SER A 7 -29.89 -12.70 -0.77
C SER A 7 -29.31 -11.64 -1.73
N GLU A 8 -28.60 -10.65 -1.18
CA GLU A 8 -27.91 -9.60 -1.96
C GLU A 8 -26.46 -9.96 -2.29
N ASN A 9 -25.90 -11.01 -1.70
CA ASN A 9 -24.53 -11.43 -1.98
C ASN A 9 -24.45 -12.14 -3.32
N THR A 10 -23.93 -11.42 -4.33
CA THR A 10 -23.80 -11.93 -5.70
C THR A 10 -22.49 -12.68 -5.94
N ASN A 11 -21.56 -12.64 -5.00
CA ASN A 11 -20.29 -13.33 -5.05
C ASN A 11 -20.11 -14.25 -3.85
N LEU A 12 -19.68 -15.46 -4.11
CA LEU A 12 -19.29 -16.43 -3.09
C LEU A 12 -17.78 -16.49 -3.02
N GLU A 13 -17.22 -16.31 -1.81
CA GLU A 13 -15.80 -16.46 -1.54
C GLU A 13 -15.55 -17.70 -0.69
N ASN A 14 -14.60 -18.53 -1.13
CA ASN A 14 -14.05 -19.61 -0.35
C ASN A 14 -12.55 -19.37 -0.21
N ASN A 15 -12.02 -19.39 1.01
CA ASN A 15 -10.61 -19.19 1.24
C ASN A 15 -10.04 -20.16 2.27
N ILE A 16 -8.73 -20.39 2.14
CA ILE A 16 -7.89 -21.06 3.14
C ILE A 16 -6.73 -20.13 3.41
N GLN A 17 -6.48 -19.82 4.68
CA GLN A 17 -5.43 -18.93 5.10
C GLN A 17 -4.57 -19.57 6.20
N TYR A 18 -3.27 -19.37 6.10
CA TYR A 18 -2.31 -19.62 7.16
C TYR A 18 -1.51 -18.36 7.44
N SER A 19 -1.55 -17.92 8.69
CA SER A 19 -0.86 -16.71 9.14
C SER A 19 0.11 -17.05 10.27
N PHE A 20 1.29 -16.46 10.22
CA PHE A 20 2.31 -16.58 11.24
C PHE A 20 2.87 -15.19 11.56
N ALA A 21 2.90 -14.84 12.84
CA ALA A 21 3.50 -13.59 13.31
C ALA A 21 4.39 -13.87 14.52
N LYS A 22 5.58 -13.32 14.49
CA LYS A 22 6.53 -13.43 15.60
C LYS A 22 7.41 -12.18 15.67
N ASN A 23 7.37 -11.48 16.81
CA ASN A 23 8.10 -10.23 17.04
C ASN A 23 7.81 -9.19 15.92
N ASP A 24 8.84 -8.88 15.13
CA ASP A 24 8.91 -7.89 14.06
C ASP A 24 8.69 -8.50 12.66
N MET A 25 8.24 -9.74 12.59
CA MET A 25 8.05 -10.49 11.33
C MET A 25 6.64 -11.06 11.26
N TYR A 26 6.04 -10.97 10.07
CA TYR A 26 4.81 -11.70 9.75
C TYR A 26 4.93 -12.39 8.39
N PHE A 27 4.18 -13.47 8.26
CA PHE A 27 4.01 -14.21 7.02
C PHE A 27 2.54 -14.63 6.91
N ASP A 28 1.98 -14.48 5.74
CA ASP A 28 0.62 -14.91 5.43
C ASP A 28 0.59 -15.60 4.07
N ILE A 29 -0.13 -16.69 3.99
CA ILE A 29 -0.44 -17.38 2.73
C ILE A 29 -1.93 -17.62 2.67
N THR A 30 -2.57 -17.13 1.61
CA THR A 30 -4.00 -17.27 1.37
C THR A 30 -4.23 -17.87 -0.01
N GLY A 31 -5.15 -18.83 -0.06
CA GLY A 31 -5.73 -19.31 -1.30
C GLY A 31 -7.21 -18.99 -1.34
N SER A 32 -7.68 -18.26 -2.36
CA SER A 32 -9.08 -17.85 -2.49
C SER A 32 -9.66 -18.26 -3.83
N VAL A 33 -10.92 -18.67 -3.79
CA VAL A 33 -11.73 -18.94 -4.97
C VAL A 33 -13.01 -18.11 -4.86
N TYR A 34 -13.24 -17.29 -5.85
CA TYR A 34 -14.43 -16.44 -5.97
C TYR A 34 -15.35 -16.98 -7.06
N GLU A 35 -16.64 -17.01 -6.80
CA GLU A 35 -17.67 -17.40 -7.75
C GLU A 35 -18.70 -16.28 -7.90
N ASP A 36 -18.89 -15.77 -9.13
CA ASP A 36 -20.00 -14.85 -9.46
C ASP A 36 -21.27 -15.68 -9.71
N LEU A 37 -22.20 -15.61 -8.77
CA LEU A 37 -23.44 -16.36 -8.79
C LEU A 37 -24.42 -15.92 -9.90
N ARG A 38 -24.22 -14.74 -10.46
CA ARG A 38 -25.04 -14.21 -11.59
C ARG A 38 -24.57 -14.75 -12.93
N ASN A 39 -23.32 -15.15 -13.02
CA ASN A 39 -22.71 -15.61 -14.26
C ASN A 39 -22.87 -17.14 -14.40
N LYS A 40 -23.53 -17.58 -15.47
CA LYS A 40 -23.76 -19.01 -15.76
C LYS A 40 -22.68 -19.66 -16.62
N THR A 41 -21.64 -18.91 -17.00
CA THR A 41 -20.57 -19.41 -17.87
C THR A 41 -19.37 -19.89 -17.06
N ASN A 42 -18.41 -20.58 -17.70
CA ASN A 42 -17.16 -21.01 -17.06
C ASN A 42 -16.28 -19.85 -16.59
N SER A 43 -16.55 -18.62 -17.03
CA SER A 43 -15.84 -17.42 -16.61
C SER A 43 -16.32 -16.86 -15.25
N ARG A 44 -17.21 -17.56 -14.55
CA ARG A 44 -17.74 -17.15 -13.24
C ARG A 44 -16.75 -17.31 -12.09
N TYR A 45 -15.71 -18.11 -12.30
CA TYR A 45 -14.71 -18.37 -11.27
C TYR A 45 -13.48 -17.48 -11.41
N GLU A 46 -13.01 -16.95 -10.29
CA GLU A 46 -11.74 -16.27 -10.14
C GLU A 46 -10.92 -17.00 -9.05
N TYR A 47 -9.66 -17.25 -9.35
CA TYR A 47 -8.75 -17.97 -8.46
C TYR A 47 -7.60 -17.05 -8.08
N MET A 48 -7.34 -16.87 -6.79
CA MET A 48 -6.14 -16.22 -6.27
C MET A 48 -5.34 -17.27 -5.49
N LEU A 49 -4.38 -17.90 -6.17
CA LEU A 49 -3.67 -19.08 -5.67
C LEU A 49 -2.20 -19.08 -6.11
N PRO A 50 -1.25 -18.82 -5.21
CA PRO A 50 -1.41 -18.29 -3.87
C PRO A 50 -1.46 -16.77 -3.83
N ASN A 51 -1.84 -16.20 -2.68
CA ASN A 51 -1.52 -14.85 -2.26
C ASN A 51 -0.60 -14.96 -1.05
N LEU A 52 0.64 -14.48 -1.19
CA LEU A 52 1.70 -14.55 -0.19
C LEU A 52 1.99 -13.14 0.30
N MET A 53 2.02 -12.93 1.61
CA MET A 53 2.47 -11.69 2.22
C MET A 53 3.58 -11.98 3.23
N PHE A 54 4.65 -11.24 3.14
CA PHE A 54 5.75 -11.28 4.09
C PHE A 54 6.13 -9.86 4.50
N GLY A 55 6.33 -9.64 5.77
CA GLY A 55 6.81 -8.38 6.29
C GLY A 55 7.79 -8.57 7.44
N LYS A 56 8.80 -7.71 7.47
CA LYS A 56 9.77 -7.65 8.56
C LYS A 56 10.23 -6.22 8.79
N THR A 57 10.25 -5.81 10.06
CA THR A 57 10.81 -4.54 10.50
C THR A 57 12.18 -4.75 11.16
N PHE A 58 13.17 -4.01 10.71
CA PHE A 58 14.50 -3.96 11.30
C PHE A 58 14.65 -2.65 12.07
N PHE A 59 15.01 -2.74 13.33
CA PHE A 59 15.27 -1.57 14.18
C PHE A 59 16.76 -1.40 14.40
N THR A 60 17.23 -0.19 14.21
CA THR A 60 18.61 0.21 14.53
C THR A 60 18.62 1.53 15.28
N GLU A 61 19.49 1.65 16.30
CA GLU A 61 19.59 2.88 17.09
C GLU A 61 20.00 4.10 16.24
N LYS A 62 20.84 3.90 15.24
CA LYS A 62 21.40 4.99 14.42
C LYS A 62 20.56 5.32 13.20
N LEU A 63 19.97 4.31 12.54
CA LEU A 63 19.29 4.47 11.26
C LEU A 63 17.76 4.50 11.39
N GLY A 64 17.22 4.30 12.61
CA GLY A 64 15.79 4.20 12.82
C GLY A 64 15.25 2.83 12.39
N SER A 65 14.09 2.78 11.75
CA SER A 65 13.47 1.54 11.28
C SER A 65 13.54 1.40 9.77
N ILE A 66 13.67 0.15 9.32
CA ILE A 66 13.57 -0.27 7.93
C ILE A 66 12.51 -1.36 7.87
N ASP A 67 11.40 -1.06 7.20
CA ASP A 67 10.31 -2.01 6.97
C ASP A 67 10.50 -2.64 5.59
N PHE A 68 10.58 -3.95 5.53
CA PHE A 68 10.56 -4.72 4.30
C PHE A 68 9.21 -5.44 4.20
N ASN A 69 8.47 -5.20 3.12
CA ASN A 69 7.22 -5.88 2.81
C ASN A 69 7.30 -6.49 1.43
N SER A 70 6.88 -7.73 1.31
CA SER A 70 6.80 -8.45 0.04
C SER A 70 5.41 -9.05 -0.12
N ASN A 71 4.80 -8.83 -1.27
CA ASN A 71 3.54 -9.44 -1.65
C ASN A 71 3.70 -10.13 -3.00
N ALA A 72 3.34 -11.41 -3.05
CA ALA A 72 3.35 -12.19 -4.28
C ALA A 72 2.00 -12.86 -4.46
N TYR A 73 1.39 -12.69 -5.63
CA TYR A 73 0.12 -13.36 -5.91
C TYR A 73 -0.01 -13.77 -7.37
N TYR A 74 -0.73 -14.86 -7.57
CA TYR A 74 -1.20 -15.30 -8.87
C TYR A 74 -2.73 -15.23 -8.87
N ASN A 75 -3.27 -14.49 -9.83
CA ASN A 75 -4.70 -14.34 -10.03
C ASN A 75 -5.07 -14.83 -11.43
N ASN A 76 -6.00 -15.78 -11.50
CA ASN A 76 -6.58 -16.29 -12.74
C ASN A 76 -8.08 -16.01 -12.76
N TYR A 77 -8.55 -15.30 -13.76
CA TYR A 77 -9.94 -14.91 -13.88
C TYR A 77 -10.42 -14.96 -15.34
N GLY A 78 -11.69 -15.26 -15.49
CA GLY A 78 -12.30 -15.40 -16.82
C GLY A 78 -11.61 -16.47 -17.67
N THR A 79 -11.70 -16.35 -18.98
CA THR A 79 -11.13 -17.31 -19.92
C THR A 79 -9.69 -16.93 -20.27
N ASN A 80 -8.69 -17.64 -19.74
CA ASN A 80 -7.25 -17.43 -19.98
C ASN A 80 -6.76 -16.01 -19.67
N LYS A 81 -7.30 -15.36 -18.65
CA LYS A 81 -6.79 -14.11 -18.10
C LYS A 81 -6.04 -14.42 -16.83
N HIS A 82 -4.79 -13.96 -16.74
CA HIS A 82 -4.04 -14.11 -15.49
C HIS A 82 -3.15 -12.91 -15.22
N LYS A 83 -2.88 -12.72 -13.95
CA LYS A 83 -1.94 -11.73 -13.42
C LYS A 83 -1.05 -12.41 -12.39
N THR A 84 0.24 -12.27 -12.54
CA THR A 84 1.23 -12.67 -11.54
C THR A 84 1.97 -11.43 -11.10
N PHE A 85 2.06 -11.22 -9.80
CA PHE A 85 2.77 -10.08 -9.22
C PHE A 85 3.73 -10.53 -8.14
N LEU A 86 4.86 -9.84 -8.08
CA LEU A 86 5.77 -9.81 -6.95
C LEU A 86 6.10 -8.35 -6.68
N ILE A 87 5.62 -7.85 -5.55
CA ILE A 87 5.79 -6.45 -5.12
C ILE A 87 6.65 -6.45 -3.87
N ASN A 88 7.76 -5.72 -3.91
CA ASN A 88 8.65 -5.56 -2.76
C ASN A 88 8.75 -4.08 -2.41
N ASP A 89 8.45 -3.75 -1.16
CA ASP A 89 8.54 -2.41 -0.60
C ASP A 89 9.60 -2.38 0.49
N ILE A 90 10.52 -1.44 0.39
CA ILE A 90 11.48 -1.11 1.43
C ILE A 90 11.18 0.31 1.89
N ILE A 91 10.80 0.49 3.14
CA ILE A 91 10.45 1.80 3.72
C ILE A 91 11.45 2.10 4.83
N TRP A 92 12.17 3.19 4.69
CA TRP A 92 13.12 3.68 5.68
C TRP A 92 12.56 4.88 6.43
N LYS A 93 12.56 4.79 7.76
CA LYS A 93 12.10 5.83 8.68
C LYS A 93 13.19 6.07 9.73
N PRO A 94 14.12 7.01 9.48
CA PRO A 94 15.13 7.37 10.48
C PRO A 94 14.49 8.03 11.70
N ASN A 95 15.25 8.10 12.77
CA ASN A 95 14.84 8.76 13.99
C ASN A 95 14.54 10.24 13.73
N SER A 96 13.46 10.74 14.31
CA SER A 96 13.08 12.14 14.21
C SER A 96 14.07 13.04 14.97
N LEU A 97 14.37 14.20 14.40
CA LEU A 97 15.22 15.23 14.98
C LEU A 97 14.35 16.32 15.62
N ILE A 98 14.46 16.50 16.91
CA ILE A 98 13.75 17.55 17.65
C ILE A 98 14.70 18.73 17.82
N THR A 99 14.29 19.90 17.35
CA THR A 99 15.06 21.14 17.49
C THR A 99 14.77 21.81 18.85
N ASN A 100 15.66 22.70 19.29
CA ASN A 100 15.46 23.49 20.52
C ASN A 100 14.20 24.39 20.46
N ARG A 101 13.64 24.64 19.28
CA ARG A 101 12.42 25.43 19.08
C ARG A 101 11.15 24.56 19.05
N GLY A 102 11.26 23.26 19.27
CA GLY A 102 10.16 22.31 19.30
C GLY A 102 9.73 21.76 17.93
N PHE A 103 10.46 22.08 16.85
CA PHE A 103 10.19 21.43 15.57
C PHE A 103 10.61 19.96 15.60
N ILE A 104 9.73 19.11 15.18
CA ILE A 104 9.97 17.68 14.94
C ILE A 104 10.18 17.48 13.45
N ASN A 105 11.41 17.16 13.10
CA ASN A 105 11.82 16.93 11.71
C ASN A 105 12.07 15.44 11.48
N SER A 106 11.56 14.89 10.41
CA SER A 106 11.79 13.50 10.02
C SER A 106 12.02 13.38 8.52
N PHE A 107 12.80 12.38 8.15
CA PHE A 107 12.92 11.93 6.76
C PHE A 107 12.19 10.60 6.62
N GLU A 108 11.72 10.33 5.44
CA GLU A 108 11.20 9.01 5.06
C GLU A 108 11.65 8.70 3.65
N GLY A 109 12.00 7.44 3.41
CA GLY A 109 12.33 6.95 2.08
C GLY A 109 11.60 5.67 1.78
N MET A 110 11.23 5.44 0.52
CA MET A 110 10.61 4.21 0.06
C MET A 110 11.18 3.81 -1.29
N ILE A 111 11.47 2.54 -1.43
CA ILE A 111 11.77 1.90 -2.72
C ILE A 111 10.71 0.84 -2.93
N LYS A 112 10.04 0.89 -4.08
CA LYS A 112 9.04 -0.09 -4.51
C LYS A 112 9.52 -0.76 -5.78
N ASN A 113 9.66 -2.08 -5.73
CA ASN A 113 9.94 -2.91 -6.89
C ASN A 113 8.69 -3.73 -7.23
N ILE A 114 8.24 -3.63 -8.48
CA ILE A 114 7.07 -4.37 -8.97
C ILE A 114 7.52 -5.21 -10.16
N ASN A 115 7.42 -6.53 -9.99
CA ASN A 115 7.61 -7.48 -11.06
C ASN A 115 6.24 -8.07 -11.39
N TYR A 116 5.85 -8.04 -12.65
CA TYR A 116 4.57 -8.61 -13.05
C TYR A 116 4.59 -9.23 -14.43
N GLU A 117 3.73 -10.18 -14.61
CA GLU A 117 3.31 -10.74 -15.89
C GLU A 117 1.80 -10.75 -15.93
N ALA A 118 1.24 -10.21 -17.00
CA ALA A 118 -0.20 -10.14 -17.17
C ALA A 118 -0.58 -10.56 -18.58
N ARG A 119 -1.69 -11.28 -18.71
CA ARG A 119 -2.18 -11.77 -19.99
C ARG A 119 -3.65 -11.41 -20.19
N LYS A 120 -3.95 -10.85 -21.37
CA LYS A 120 -5.30 -10.43 -21.78
C LYS A 120 -5.94 -9.46 -20.79
N THR A 121 -5.16 -8.50 -20.28
CA THR A 121 -5.64 -7.43 -19.40
C THR A 121 -5.55 -6.09 -20.08
N ASN A 122 -6.46 -5.17 -19.77
CA ASN A 122 -6.43 -3.80 -20.30
C ASN A 122 -5.59 -2.84 -19.46
N GLU A 123 -5.24 -3.26 -18.24
CA GLU A 123 -4.57 -2.41 -17.25
C GLU A 123 -3.04 -2.54 -17.29
N TYR A 124 -2.53 -3.68 -17.77
CA TYR A 124 -1.12 -4.02 -17.76
C TYR A 124 -0.65 -4.43 -19.16
N LYS A 125 0.65 -4.26 -19.41
CA LYS A 125 1.24 -4.70 -20.69
C LYS A 125 1.11 -6.22 -20.84
N ASP A 126 0.65 -6.66 -22.01
CA ASP A 126 0.40 -8.07 -22.34
C ASP A 126 1.61 -8.73 -23.07
N THR A 127 2.82 -8.24 -22.83
CA THR A 127 4.01 -8.65 -23.60
C THR A 127 5.13 -9.17 -22.73
N GLY A 128 4.85 -10.18 -21.92
CA GLY A 128 5.86 -10.85 -21.09
C GLY A 128 6.10 -10.17 -19.74
N SER A 129 7.18 -10.57 -19.09
CA SER A 129 7.54 -10.11 -17.74
C SER A 129 8.02 -8.66 -17.77
N VAL A 130 7.50 -7.85 -16.85
CA VAL A 130 7.83 -6.44 -16.67
C VAL A 130 8.39 -6.22 -15.27
N ASN A 131 9.48 -5.46 -15.19
CA ASN A 131 10.07 -5.01 -13.92
C ASN A 131 9.98 -3.49 -13.84
N GLU A 132 9.47 -2.97 -12.74
CA GLU A 132 9.38 -1.55 -12.45
C GLU A 132 10.04 -1.27 -11.10
N LEU A 133 10.87 -0.24 -11.05
CA LEU A 133 11.52 0.24 -9.83
C LEU A 133 11.17 1.72 -9.63
N ASN A 134 10.56 2.01 -8.50
CA ASN A 134 10.16 3.36 -8.11
C ASN A 134 10.77 3.71 -6.77
N GLY A 135 11.13 4.96 -6.59
CA GLY A 135 11.68 5.47 -5.34
C GLY A 135 11.04 6.79 -4.95
N VAL A 136 10.95 7.06 -3.67
CA VAL A 136 10.47 8.34 -3.14
C VAL A 136 11.19 8.66 -1.85
N ILE A 137 11.51 9.93 -1.67
CA ILE A 137 12.03 10.48 -0.42
C ILE A 137 11.19 11.68 0.00
N ALA A 138 10.97 11.82 1.31
CA ALA A 138 10.25 12.96 1.86
C ALA A 138 10.93 13.49 3.12
N PHE A 139 10.85 14.79 3.28
CA PHE A 139 11.14 15.51 4.51
C PHE A 139 9.83 15.99 5.10
N LYS A 140 9.63 15.73 6.40
CA LYS A 140 8.46 16.19 7.16
C LYS A 140 8.93 17.05 8.32
N SER A 141 8.20 18.14 8.57
CA SER A 141 8.43 19.02 9.71
C SER A 141 7.09 19.35 10.35
N SER A 142 7.00 19.23 11.66
CA SER A 142 5.82 19.62 12.43
C SER A 142 6.20 20.42 13.65
N LEU A 143 5.31 21.31 14.06
CA LEU A 143 5.47 22.11 15.28
C LEU A 143 4.24 21.93 16.17
N PRO A 144 4.17 20.85 16.98
CA PRO A 144 3.06 20.66 17.90
C PRO A 144 3.10 21.71 19.01
N THR A 145 2.07 22.51 19.10
CA THR A 145 1.88 23.53 20.14
C THR A 145 0.63 23.25 20.94
N LYS A 146 0.70 23.47 22.24
CA LYS A 146 -0.40 23.30 23.16
C LYS A 146 -0.61 24.57 23.97
N LYS A 147 -1.84 25.02 24.09
CA LYS A 147 -2.23 26.11 24.96
C LYS A 147 -3.33 25.63 25.90
N ASP A 148 -3.02 25.59 27.20
CA ASP A 148 -3.99 25.24 28.24
C ASP A 148 -4.63 26.49 28.80
N GLY A 149 -5.97 26.52 28.91
CA GLY A 149 -6.77 27.49 29.62
C GLY A 149 -7.42 26.82 30.83
N ILE A 150 -8.23 27.60 31.59
CA ILE A 150 -8.86 27.09 32.85
C ILE A 150 -9.81 25.89 32.56
N ASN A 151 -10.56 25.94 31.45
CA ASN A 151 -11.55 24.90 31.08
C ASN A 151 -11.35 24.32 29.68
N TYR A 152 -10.23 24.60 29.02
CA TYR A 152 -9.98 24.12 27.66
C TYR A 152 -8.48 23.88 27.40
N SER A 153 -8.19 23.01 26.47
CA SER A 153 -6.85 22.78 25.94
C SER A 153 -6.91 22.83 24.42
N ASN A 154 -6.18 23.75 23.82
CA ASN A 154 -6.08 23.86 22.37
C ASN A 154 -4.75 23.23 21.91
N LEU A 155 -4.85 22.32 20.95
CA LEU A 155 -3.70 21.76 20.25
C LEU A 155 -3.68 22.33 18.84
N PHE A 156 -2.52 22.83 18.44
CA PHE A 156 -2.27 23.31 17.09
C PHE A 156 -0.95 22.72 16.61
N SER A 157 -0.99 22.00 15.51
CA SER A 157 0.18 21.30 14.96
C SER A 157 0.30 21.55 13.46
N PRO A 158 0.91 22.67 13.05
CA PRO A 158 1.22 22.89 11.65
C PRO A 158 2.19 21.82 11.16
N ASN A 159 1.91 21.28 9.97
CA ASN A 159 2.67 20.25 9.33
C ASN A 159 3.13 20.72 7.94
N PHE A 160 4.36 20.41 7.62
CA PHE A 160 4.95 20.62 6.30
C PHE A 160 5.56 19.32 5.80
N MET A 161 5.35 18.99 4.53
CA MET A 161 6.01 17.87 3.87
C MET A 161 6.53 18.32 2.51
N LEU A 162 7.79 18.02 2.25
CA LEU A 162 8.42 18.11 0.93
C LEU A 162 8.75 16.69 0.48
N ARG A 163 8.26 16.31 -0.70
CA ARG A 163 8.39 14.96 -1.25
C ARG A 163 8.93 15.02 -2.67
N TYR A 164 9.87 14.13 -2.97
CA TYR A 164 10.42 13.95 -4.31
C TYR A 164 10.47 12.48 -4.71
N ALA A 165 9.94 12.17 -5.87
CA ALA A 165 9.98 10.85 -6.49
C ALA A 165 10.51 10.97 -7.91
N PRO A 166 11.75 10.52 -8.19
CA PRO A 166 12.27 10.45 -9.55
C PRO A 166 11.61 9.27 -10.29
N GLY A 167 11.31 9.44 -11.57
CA GLY A 167 10.81 8.33 -12.39
C GLY A 167 9.63 8.70 -13.26
N HIS A 168 8.96 7.68 -13.74
CA HIS A 168 7.75 7.80 -14.55
C HIS A 168 6.58 7.15 -13.83
N MET A 169 5.56 7.94 -13.57
CA MET A 169 4.29 7.46 -13.05
C MET A 169 3.53 6.68 -14.14
N ARG A 170 2.86 5.59 -13.76
CA ARG A 170 1.90 4.95 -14.62
C ARG A 170 0.78 5.90 -15.01
N ASN A 171 0.26 5.77 -16.23
CA ASN A 171 -0.93 6.49 -16.62
C ASN A 171 -2.16 5.94 -15.87
N LEU A 172 -2.58 6.69 -14.86
CA LEU A 172 -3.72 6.37 -13.99
C LEU A 172 -5.00 7.12 -14.37
N SER A 173 -5.05 7.73 -15.55
CA SER A 173 -6.18 8.57 -16.00
C SER A 173 -7.54 7.85 -16.02
N LYS A 174 -7.55 6.53 -15.95
CA LYS A 174 -8.77 5.70 -15.91
C LYS A 174 -9.16 5.24 -14.51
N LYS A 175 -8.36 5.57 -13.48
CA LYS A 175 -8.65 5.21 -12.09
C LYS A 175 -9.15 6.44 -11.35
N ASP A 176 -10.23 6.29 -10.60
CA ASP A 176 -10.67 7.31 -9.64
C ASP A 176 -9.69 7.34 -8.46
N LEU A 177 -8.71 8.22 -8.57
CA LEU A 177 -7.71 8.44 -7.53
C LEU A 177 -8.18 9.56 -6.63
N ASN A 178 -8.78 9.21 -5.50
CA ASN A 178 -9.21 10.17 -4.51
C ASN A 178 -8.09 10.42 -3.50
N LEU A 179 -7.61 11.67 -3.44
CA LEU A 179 -6.78 12.13 -2.34
C LEU A 179 -7.65 12.26 -1.09
N SER A 180 -7.23 11.61 -0.01
CA SER A 180 -7.86 11.74 1.30
C SER A 180 -6.96 12.53 2.24
N HIS A 181 -7.53 13.11 3.29
CA HIS A 181 -6.74 13.77 4.34
C HIS A 181 -5.68 12.83 4.94
N ALA A 182 -5.99 11.55 5.09
CA ALA A 182 -5.07 10.54 5.63
C ALA A 182 -3.89 10.24 4.68
N SER A 183 -4.08 10.36 3.36
CA SER A 183 -3.05 10.06 2.36
C SER A 183 -2.20 11.26 1.97
N LEU A 184 -2.60 12.50 2.30
CA LEU A 184 -1.86 13.71 1.92
C LEU A 184 -0.40 13.69 2.39
N TYR A 185 -0.14 13.25 3.62
CA TYR A 185 1.20 13.19 4.23
C TYR A 185 1.86 11.82 4.13
N SER A 186 1.41 10.95 3.23
CA SER A 186 2.04 9.67 2.95
C SER A 186 3.05 9.76 1.82
N LEU A 187 4.02 8.85 1.78
CA LEU A 187 4.97 8.72 0.67
C LEU A 187 4.24 8.33 -0.62
N ASN A 188 3.21 7.53 -0.47
CA ASN A 188 2.37 7.00 -1.55
C ASN A 188 0.95 7.57 -1.37
N LYS A 189 0.66 8.69 -2.01
CA LYS A 189 -0.63 9.40 -1.84
C LYS A 189 -1.81 8.65 -2.43
N THR A 190 -1.53 7.87 -3.45
CA THR A 190 -2.47 6.98 -4.11
C THR A 190 -1.97 5.54 -4.03
N SER A 191 -2.57 4.59 -4.71
CA SER A 191 -2.05 3.21 -4.79
C SER A 191 -0.71 3.09 -5.52
N GLU A 192 -0.31 4.14 -6.23
CA GLU A 192 0.93 4.23 -7.01
C GLU A 192 1.83 5.33 -6.45
N ILE A 193 3.14 5.25 -6.69
CA ILE A 193 4.06 6.34 -6.36
C ILE A 193 3.98 7.37 -7.48
N GLU A 194 3.46 8.54 -7.15
CA GLU A 194 3.42 9.67 -8.07
C GLU A 194 4.82 10.25 -8.23
N ASP A 195 5.24 10.55 -9.45
CA ASP A 195 6.52 11.16 -9.76
C ASP A 195 6.52 12.67 -9.49
N GLY A 196 7.72 13.23 -9.46
CA GLY A 196 7.95 14.66 -9.34
C GLY A 196 8.13 15.17 -7.91
N LEU A 197 8.16 16.49 -7.82
CA LEU A 197 8.30 17.25 -6.56
C LEU A 197 6.92 17.70 -6.10
N SER A 198 6.62 17.48 -4.83
CA SER A 198 5.39 17.99 -4.21
C SER A 198 5.65 18.55 -2.81
N ALA A 199 4.96 19.64 -2.49
CA ALA A 199 4.97 20.28 -1.18
C ALA A 199 3.54 20.32 -0.62
N ILE A 200 3.39 20.05 0.68
CA ILE A 200 2.13 20.00 1.38
C ILE A 200 2.27 20.82 2.66
N LEU A 201 1.29 21.64 2.93
CA LEU A 201 1.17 22.42 4.15
C LEU A 201 -0.21 22.21 4.76
N GLY A 202 -0.28 22.02 6.09
CA GLY A 202 -1.54 21.85 6.82
C GLY A 202 -1.39 22.05 8.31
#